data_1c225dad201aacf740317f5a2b6a1c24
#
_entry.id   1c225dad201aacf740317f5a2b6a1c24
#
_cell.length_a   1.000
_cell.length_b   1.000
_cell.length_c   1.000
_cell.angle_alpha   90.00
_cell.angle_beta   90.00
_cell.angle_gamma   90.00
#
_symmetry.space_group_name_H-M   'P 1'
#
loop_
_entity.id
_entity.type
_entity.pdbx_description
1 polymer ?
#
loop_
_entity_poly.entity_id
_entity_poly.type
_entity_poly.pdbx_seq_one_letter_code
_entity_poly.pdbx_strand_id
1 'polypeptide(L)'
;MDKYEYNLKLDQMKSRYAEEKYDEAADIADTINWNKVKNVNGLVKAGEVYEKVQRYEESREVLLMAYDRSPIGRMIIYRLAEVAVKMKDFQAAQDYYDEFVEIAPHDTLKYVLRYDIQKAQGASYEELIPILEELKEQEYTEEWAYELAYLYHKAGMSEKCIDACDELVLWFGDGPYVERALELKMLYQPLTKTQEEKYRSFCQAKDDRAGLTHIDVEEMARAGETVHDPVAIPKVEVNTERFNTVNLQAEIAKGMQQI
;
A
#
# COMPACT_ATOMS: atom_id res chain seq x y z
N MET A 1 -19.77 20.43 22.01
CA MET A 1 -18.29 20.50 21.78
C MET A 1 -17.96 21.92 21.36
N ASP A 2 -17.11 22.59 22.09
CA ASP A 2 -16.61 23.90 21.70
C ASP A 2 -15.44 23.79 20.70
N LYS A 3 -14.96 24.93 20.19
CA LYS A 3 -13.86 24.96 19.20
C LYS A 3 -12.54 24.42 19.77
N TYR A 4 -12.28 24.65 21.05
CA TYR A 4 -11.05 24.22 21.70
C TYR A 4 -11.05 22.69 21.88
N GLU A 5 -12.15 22.14 22.39
CA GLU A 5 -12.35 20.69 22.53
C GLU A 5 -12.25 19.95 21.19
N TYR A 6 -12.86 20.53 20.14
CA TYR A 6 -12.74 19.99 18.79
C TYR A 6 -11.29 19.90 18.30
N ASN A 7 -10.55 21.02 18.41
CA ASN A 7 -9.17 21.04 17.95
C ASN A 7 -8.30 20.04 18.74
N LEU A 8 -8.47 19.95 20.05
CA LEU A 8 -7.75 19.00 20.89
C LEU A 8 -8.00 17.55 20.45
N LYS A 9 -9.25 17.16 20.26
CA LYS A 9 -9.61 15.82 19.79
C LYS A 9 -9.09 15.55 18.39
N LEU A 10 -9.17 16.53 17.48
CA LEU A 10 -8.64 16.40 16.12
C LEU A 10 -7.13 16.17 16.12
N ASP A 11 -6.41 16.88 16.96
CA ASP A 11 -4.95 16.73 17.08
C ASP A 11 -4.57 15.39 17.72
N GLN A 12 -5.31 14.94 18.73
CA GLN A 12 -5.14 13.60 19.32
C GLN A 12 -5.40 12.49 18.29
N MET A 13 -6.50 12.59 17.53
CA MET A 13 -6.84 11.64 16.46
C MET A 13 -5.72 11.56 15.41
N LYS A 14 -5.18 12.71 14.98
CA LYS A 14 -4.05 12.76 14.03
C LYS A 14 -2.78 12.16 14.59
N SER A 15 -2.49 12.41 15.89
CA SER A 15 -1.32 11.83 16.56
C SER A 15 -1.41 10.31 16.60
N ARG A 16 -2.56 9.76 17.00
CA ARG A 16 -2.77 8.31 17.03
C ARG A 16 -2.68 7.69 15.63
N TYR A 17 -3.24 8.37 14.63
CA TYR A 17 -3.10 7.93 13.24
C TYR A 17 -1.63 7.91 12.77
N ALA A 18 -0.83 8.92 13.13
CA ALA A 18 0.59 8.98 12.80
C ALA A 18 1.42 7.91 13.53
N GLU A 19 0.97 7.46 14.70
CA GLU A 19 1.54 6.36 15.47
C GLU A 19 1.04 4.98 14.99
N GLU A 20 0.29 4.93 13.89
CA GLU A 20 -0.37 3.73 13.34
C GLU A 20 -1.38 3.04 14.28
N LYS A 21 -1.80 3.72 15.34
CA LYS A 21 -2.83 3.30 16.29
C LYS A 21 -4.22 3.64 15.77
N TYR A 22 -4.64 2.96 14.70
CA TYR A 22 -5.83 3.32 13.95
C TYR A 22 -7.12 3.13 14.74
N ASP A 23 -7.23 2.09 15.57
CA ASP A 23 -8.40 1.86 16.42
C ASP A 23 -8.56 2.96 17.45
N GLU A 24 -7.48 3.37 18.15
CA GLU A 24 -7.51 4.50 19.08
C GLU A 24 -7.89 5.81 18.38
N ALA A 25 -7.42 6.00 17.14
CA ALA A 25 -7.80 7.17 16.35
C ALA A 25 -9.29 7.16 15.99
N ALA A 26 -9.86 6.00 15.66
CA ALA A 26 -11.28 5.82 15.38
C ALA A 26 -12.15 6.05 16.62
N ASP A 27 -11.75 5.54 17.79
CA ASP A 27 -12.43 5.80 19.06
C ASP A 27 -12.49 7.30 19.38
N ILE A 28 -11.41 8.04 19.11
CA ILE A 28 -11.42 9.50 19.27
C ILE A 28 -12.35 10.14 18.23
N ALA A 29 -12.33 9.69 16.97
CA ALA A 29 -13.20 10.19 15.92
C ALA A 29 -14.70 10.05 16.29
N ASP A 30 -15.09 8.94 16.92
CA ASP A 30 -16.46 8.67 17.39
C ASP A 30 -16.93 9.66 18.46
N THR A 31 -16.03 10.29 19.20
CA THR A 31 -16.38 11.32 20.18
C THR A 31 -16.67 12.69 19.57
N ILE A 32 -16.43 12.86 18.25
CA ILE A 32 -16.57 14.13 17.54
C ILE A 32 -17.92 14.17 16.81
N ASN A 33 -18.70 15.24 17.02
CA ASN A 33 -19.93 15.45 16.24
C ASN A 33 -19.61 16.08 14.89
N TRP A 34 -19.39 15.24 13.88
CA TRP A 34 -18.99 15.65 12.53
C TRP A 34 -20.00 16.52 11.80
N ASN A 35 -21.29 16.39 12.12
CA ASN A 35 -22.34 17.25 11.54
C ASN A 35 -22.12 18.75 11.85
N LYS A 36 -21.48 19.07 12.97
CA LYS A 36 -21.17 20.44 13.38
C LYS A 36 -19.82 20.95 12.90
N VAL A 37 -18.99 20.07 12.34
CA VAL A 37 -17.64 20.42 11.87
C VAL A 37 -17.73 21.06 10.49
N LYS A 38 -17.18 22.28 10.36
CA LYS A 38 -17.09 23.01 9.09
C LYS A 38 -15.75 22.79 8.36
N ASN A 39 -14.75 22.29 9.06
CA ASN A 39 -13.40 22.09 8.53
C ASN A 39 -13.38 20.83 7.63
N VAL A 40 -13.28 21.06 6.33
CA VAL A 40 -13.23 20.00 5.30
C VAL A 40 -12.04 19.05 5.54
N ASN A 41 -10.86 19.58 5.85
CA ASN A 41 -9.67 18.74 6.10
C ASN A 41 -9.86 17.82 7.31
N GLY A 42 -10.60 18.27 8.33
CA GLY A 42 -10.92 17.43 9.48
C GLY A 42 -11.86 16.27 9.11
N LEU A 43 -12.84 16.53 8.25
CA LEU A 43 -13.76 15.50 7.74
C LEU A 43 -13.03 14.48 6.86
N VAL A 44 -12.18 14.93 5.93
CA VAL A 44 -11.37 14.05 5.08
C VAL A 44 -10.46 13.16 5.95
N LYS A 45 -9.81 13.75 6.96
CA LYS A 45 -8.96 12.98 7.88
C LYS A 45 -9.74 11.94 8.69
N ALA A 46 -10.95 12.26 9.12
CA ALA A 46 -11.83 11.27 9.77
C ALA A 46 -12.21 10.13 8.81
N GLY A 47 -12.49 10.44 7.54
CA GLY A 47 -12.73 9.44 6.50
C GLY A 47 -11.55 8.48 6.35
N GLU A 48 -10.32 9.00 6.31
CA GLU A 48 -9.10 8.18 6.25
C GLU A 48 -8.94 7.29 7.50
N VAL A 49 -9.27 7.80 8.69
CA VAL A 49 -9.21 7.03 9.93
C VAL A 49 -10.19 5.86 9.88
N TYR A 50 -11.47 6.12 9.56
CA TYR A 50 -12.49 5.08 9.47
C TYR A 50 -12.16 4.04 8.38
N GLU A 51 -11.58 4.47 7.26
CA GLU A 51 -11.13 3.58 6.19
C GLU A 51 -10.06 2.60 6.67
N LYS A 52 -9.07 3.07 7.47
CA LYS A 52 -8.00 2.23 8.01
C LYS A 52 -8.50 1.11 8.93
N VAL A 53 -9.58 1.36 9.66
CA VAL A 53 -10.24 0.35 10.50
C VAL A 53 -11.39 -0.36 9.79
N GLN A 54 -11.49 -0.24 8.47
CA GLN A 54 -12.47 -0.89 7.59
C GLN A 54 -13.94 -0.51 7.89
N ARG A 55 -14.15 0.64 8.53
CA ARG A 55 -15.48 1.21 8.80
C ARG A 55 -15.90 2.10 7.62
N TYR A 56 -16.17 1.46 6.49
CA TYR A 56 -16.38 2.14 5.21
C TYR A 56 -17.66 2.98 5.17
N GLU A 57 -18.72 2.58 5.87
CA GLU A 57 -19.97 3.37 5.93
C GLU A 57 -19.73 4.70 6.62
N GLU A 58 -19.07 4.70 7.79
CA GLU A 58 -18.75 5.92 8.52
C GLU A 58 -17.75 6.79 7.76
N SER A 59 -16.78 6.16 7.07
CA SER A 59 -15.88 6.87 6.17
C SER A 59 -16.66 7.61 5.08
N ARG A 60 -17.58 6.91 4.40
CA ARG A 60 -18.44 7.50 3.36
C ARG A 60 -19.26 8.66 3.90
N GLU A 61 -19.89 8.50 5.07
CA GLU A 61 -20.72 9.55 5.66
C GLU A 61 -19.93 10.85 5.90
N VAL A 62 -18.75 10.78 6.51
CA VAL A 62 -17.94 11.97 6.77
C VAL A 62 -17.34 12.56 5.51
N LEU A 63 -17.00 11.74 4.51
CA LEU A 63 -16.53 12.20 3.20
C LEU A 63 -17.64 12.89 2.41
N LEU A 64 -18.89 12.41 2.47
CA LEU A 64 -20.04 13.09 1.88
C LEU A 64 -20.29 14.45 2.55
N MET A 65 -20.12 14.55 3.87
CA MET A 65 -20.18 15.85 4.55
C MET A 65 -19.06 16.79 4.08
N ALA A 66 -17.87 16.27 3.74
CA ALA A 66 -16.78 17.05 3.16
C ALA A 66 -17.12 17.49 1.73
N TYR A 67 -17.69 16.61 0.93
CA TYR A 67 -18.13 16.86 -0.43
C TYR A 67 -19.20 17.94 -0.51
N ASP A 68 -20.24 17.89 0.35
CA ASP A 68 -21.29 18.92 0.44
C ASP A 68 -20.71 20.32 0.69
N ARG A 69 -19.56 20.40 1.38
CA ARG A 69 -18.89 21.68 1.69
C ARG A 69 -17.89 22.13 0.62
N SER A 70 -17.38 21.21 -0.16
CA SER A 70 -16.38 21.45 -1.22
C SER A 70 -16.58 20.47 -2.38
N PRO A 71 -17.63 20.64 -3.19
CA PRO A 71 -17.97 19.71 -4.29
C PRO A 71 -16.87 19.58 -5.36
N ILE A 72 -16.04 20.61 -5.54
CA ILE A 72 -14.92 20.60 -6.51
C ILE A 72 -13.61 20.10 -5.90
N GLY A 73 -13.65 19.53 -4.71
CA GLY A 73 -12.49 18.99 -4.00
C GLY A 73 -12.03 17.66 -4.60
N ARG A 74 -11.17 17.68 -5.62
CA ARG A 74 -10.73 16.47 -6.34
C ARG A 74 -10.31 15.30 -5.42
N MET A 75 -9.61 15.58 -4.32
CA MET A 75 -9.19 14.55 -3.37
C MET A 75 -10.33 13.97 -2.55
N ILE A 76 -11.43 14.71 -2.36
CA ILE A 76 -12.63 14.20 -1.68
C ILE A 76 -13.33 13.19 -2.60
N ILE A 77 -13.49 13.54 -3.87
CA ILE A 77 -14.09 12.68 -4.88
C ILE A 77 -13.25 11.41 -5.08
N TYR A 78 -11.92 11.58 -5.15
CA TYR A 78 -10.98 10.47 -5.19
C TYR A 78 -11.20 9.49 -4.02
N ARG A 79 -11.26 10.00 -2.78
CA ARG A 79 -11.50 9.19 -1.58
C ARG A 79 -12.88 8.54 -1.56
N LEU A 80 -13.92 9.23 -2.02
CA LEU A 80 -15.25 8.64 -2.17
C LEU A 80 -15.25 7.47 -3.15
N ALA A 81 -14.53 7.60 -4.26
CA ALA A 81 -14.36 6.50 -5.23
C ALA A 81 -13.64 5.30 -4.59
N GLU A 82 -12.53 5.53 -3.88
CA GLU A 82 -11.79 4.46 -3.17
C GLU A 82 -12.68 3.72 -2.17
N VAL A 83 -13.42 4.45 -1.35
CA VAL A 83 -14.35 3.87 -0.36
C VAL A 83 -15.46 3.10 -1.06
N ALA A 84 -16.04 3.62 -2.14
CA ALA A 84 -17.06 2.93 -2.92
C ALA A 84 -16.55 1.60 -3.51
N VAL A 85 -15.30 1.56 -4.00
CA VAL A 85 -14.65 0.32 -4.44
C VAL A 85 -14.56 -0.70 -3.31
N LYS A 86 -14.13 -0.28 -2.11
CA LYS A 86 -14.01 -1.16 -0.94
C LYS A 86 -15.36 -1.68 -0.44
N MET A 87 -16.41 -0.88 -0.59
CA MET A 87 -17.80 -1.28 -0.32
C MET A 87 -18.41 -2.15 -1.42
N LYS A 88 -17.70 -2.33 -2.55
CA LYS A 88 -18.17 -2.99 -3.77
C LYS A 88 -19.39 -2.31 -4.40
N ASP A 89 -19.58 -1.03 -4.13
CA ASP A 89 -20.54 -0.17 -4.80
C ASP A 89 -19.91 0.38 -6.09
N PHE A 90 -19.83 -0.48 -7.10
CA PHE A 90 -19.13 -0.17 -8.35
C PHE A 90 -19.83 0.90 -9.18
N GLN A 91 -21.15 1.07 -9.00
CA GLN A 91 -21.86 2.15 -9.67
C GLN A 91 -21.44 3.50 -9.09
N ALA A 92 -21.46 3.65 -7.76
CA ALA A 92 -21.01 4.87 -7.12
C ALA A 92 -19.52 5.13 -7.38
N ALA A 93 -18.68 4.09 -7.40
CA ALA A 93 -17.27 4.22 -7.73
C ALA A 93 -17.06 4.76 -9.15
N GLN A 94 -17.85 4.30 -10.13
CA GLN A 94 -17.79 4.80 -11.51
C GLN A 94 -18.29 6.24 -11.60
N ASP A 95 -19.39 6.58 -10.93
CA ASP A 95 -19.94 7.95 -10.93
C ASP A 95 -18.91 8.95 -10.36
N TYR A 96 -18.23 8.63 -9.25
CA TYR A 96 -17.15 9.44 -8.70
C TYR A 96 -15.91 9.48 -9.59
N TYR A 97 -15.58 8.39 -10.27
CA TYR A 97 -14.49 8.38 -11.25
C TYR A 97 -14.77 9.35 -12.41
N ASP A 98 -15.97 9.30 -12.97
CA ASP A 98 -16.37 10.18 -14.08
C ASP A 98 -16.32 11.64 -13.64
N GLU A 99 -16.81 11.95 -12.45
CA GLU A 99 -16.71 13.29 -11.86
C GLU A 99 -15.26 13.73 -11.62
N PHE A 100 -14.40 12.81 -11.11
CA PHE A 100 -12.97 13.09 -10.93
C PHE A 100 -12.29 13.45 -12.24
N VAL A 101 -12.55 12.70 -13.31
CA VAL A 101 -11.98 12.95 -14.65
C VAL A 101 -12.47 14.28 -15.22
N GLU A 102 -13.73 14.67 -14.97
CA GLU A 102 -14.26 15.96 -15.41
C GLU A 102 -13.56 17.13 -14.71
N ILE A 103 -13.35 17.04 -13.39
CA ILE A 103 -12.74 18.10 -12.58
C ILE A 103 -11.21 18.16 -12.77
N ALA A 104 -10.56 17.00 -12.91
CA ALA A 104 -9.12 16.88 -12.97
C ALA A 104 -8.63 16.00 -14.14
N PRO A 105 -8.87 16.38 -15.40
CA PRO A 105 -8.61 15.54 -16.58
C PRO A 105 -7.13 15.19 -16.77
N HIS A 106 -6.22 15.97 -16.22
CA HIS A 106 -4.77 15.78 -16.35
C HIS A 106 -4.12 15.14 -15.10
N ASP A 107 -4.92 14.81 -14.08
CA ASP A 107 -4.41 14.15 -12.86
C ASP A 107 -4.18 12.66 -13.12
N THR A 108 -2.98 12.17 -12.76
CA THR A 108 -2.58 10.77 -12.95
C THR A 108 -3.38 9.79 -12.09
N LEU A 109 -3.94 10.26 -10.97
CA LEU A 109 -4.79 9.46 -10.08
C LEU A 109 -6.04 8.89 -10.77
N LYS A 110 -6.46 9.43 -11.92
CA LYS A 110 -7.55 8.84 -12.72
C LYS A 110 -7.22 7.42 -13.20
N TYR A 111 -5.95 7.15 -13.52
CA TYR A 111 -5.52 5.80 -13.92
C TYR A 111 -5.53 4.84 -12.73
N VAL A 112 -5.14 5.33 -11.57
CA VAL A 112 -5.18 4.57 -10.32
C VAL A 112 -6.63 4.18 -9.98
N LEU A 113 -7.56 5.13 -9.99
CA LEU A 113 -8.98 4.85 -9.77
C LEU A 113 -9.55 3.86 -10.78
N ARG A 114 -9.26 4.05 -12.07
CA ARG A 114 -9.71 3.15 -13.13
C ARG A 114 -9.18 1.72 -12.92
N TYR A 115 -7.90 1.61 -12.55
CA TYR A 115 -7.26 0.35 -12.23
C TYR A 115 -7.96 -0.33 -11.04
N ASP A 116 -8.15 0.38 -9.93
CA ASP A 116 -8.75 -0.15 -8.71
C ASP A 116 -10.20 -0.61 -8.92
N ILE A 117 -11.00 0.18 -9.66
CA ILE A 117 -12.38 -0.17 -10.01
C ILE A 117 -12.41 -1.46 -10.83
N GLN A 118 -11.63 -1.53 -11.92
CA GLN A 118 -11.64 -2.68 -12.81
C GLN A 118 -11.07 -3.93 -12.12
N LYS A 119 -10.02 -3.79 -11.34
CA LYS A 119 -9.46 -4.88 -10.53
C LYS A 119 -10.48 -5.43 -9.53
N ALA A 120 -11.21 -4.56 -8.84
CA ALA A 120 -12.24 -4.96 -7.89
C ALA A 120 -13.47 -5.61 -8.57
N GLN A 121 -13.77 -5.26 -9.82
CA GLN A 121 -14.78 -5.89 -10.66
C GLN A 121 -14.34 -7.25 -11.22
N GLY A 122 -13.07 -7.61 -11.05
CA GLY A 122 -12.53 -8.89 -11.51
C GLY A 122 -12.08 -8.88 -12.98
N ALA A 123 -11.67 -7.72 -13.50
CA ALA A 123 -11.07 -7.61 -14.82
C ALA A 123 -9.84 -8.52 -14.97
N SER A 124 -9.63 -9.03 -16.17
CA SER A 124 -8.46 -9.86 -16.48
C SER A 124 -7.16 -9.07 -16.42
N TYR A 125 -6.04 -9.76 -16.26
CA TYR A 125 -4.74 -9.10 -16.24
C TYR A 125 -4.44 -8.35 -17.54
N GLU A 126 -4.89 -8.89 -18.66
CA GLU A 126 -4.75 -8.29 -19.99
C GLU A 126 -5.54 -6.98 -20.13
N GLU A 127 -6.65 -6.83 -19.40
CA GLU A 127 -7.44 -5.60 -19.36
C GLU A 127 -6.83 -4.55 -18.42
N LEU A 128 -6.16 -4.99 -17.35
CA LEU A 128 -5.54 -4.11 -16.37
C LEU A 128 -4.19 -3.53 -16.84
N ILE A 129 -3.41 -4.31 -17.60
CA ILE A 129 -2.07 -3.93 -18.08
C ILE A 129 -2.08 -2.60 -18.83
N PRO A 130 -2.96 -2.35 -19.83
CA PRO A 130 -2.95 -1.08 -20.58
C PRO A 130 -3.15 0.15 -19.69
N ILE A 131 -3.90 0.03 -18.60
CA ILE A 131 -4.15 1.14 -17.67
C ILE A 131 -2.86 1.56 -16.97
N LEU A 132 -2.07 0.58 -16.51
CA LEU A 132 -0.80 0.85 -15.85
C LEU A 132 0.31 1.21 -16.85
N GLU A 133 0.24 0.75 -18.10
CA GLU A 133 1.11 1.22 -19.18
C GLU A 133 0.85 2.72 -19.45
N GLU A 134 -0.43 3.17 -19.52
CA GLU A 134 -0.79 4.58 -19.64
C GLU A 134 -0.33 5.42 -18.44
N LEU A 135 -0.49 4.90 -17.21
CA LEU A 135 0.00 5.56 -16.01
C LEU A 135 1.52 5.73 -16.04
N LYS A 136 2.26 4.67 -16.43
CA LYS A 136 3.72 4.69 -16.53
C LYS A 136 4.24 5.77 -17.50
N GLU A 137 3.54 6.03 -18.59
CA GLU A 137 3.91 7.07 -19.55
C GLU A 137 3.77 8.49 -18.97
N GLN A 138 2.87 8.68 -18.00
CA GLN A 138 2.63 9.97 -17.36
C GLN A 138 3.43 10.17 -16.09
N GLU A 139 3.54 9.11 -15.28
CA GLU A 139 4.20 9.14 -13.99
C GLU A 139 4.82 7.76 -13.69
N TYR A 140 6.14 7.72 -13.51
CA TYR A 140 6.85 6.49 -13.23
C TYR A 140 7.25 6.44 -11.76
N THR A 141 6.46 5.71 -10.95
CA THR A 141 6.71 5.50 -9.51
C THR A 141 7.02 4.04 -9.23
N GLU A 142 7.76 3.77 -8.15
CA GLU A 142 8.19 2.42 -7.78
C GLU A 142 7.04 1.43 -7.62
N GLU A 143 5.99 1.86 -6.93
CA GLU A 143 4.82 1.04 -6.62
C GLU A 143 4.12 0.56 -7.88
N TRP A 144 3.78 1.50 -8.77
CA TRP A 144 3.04 1.19 -10.00
C TRP A 144 3.92 0.49 -11.04
N ALA A 145 5.22 0.76 -11.06
CA ALA A 145 6.18 0.03 -11.88
C ALA A 145 6.25 -1.44 -11.46
N TYR A 146 6.28 -1.71 -10.16
CA TYR A 146 6.26 -3.08 -9.63
C TYR A 146 4.92 -3.77 -9.91
N GLU A 147 3.79 -3.09 -9.67
CA GLU A 147 2.46 -3.67 -9.94
C GLU A 147 2.32 -4.04 -11.43
N LEU A 148 2.81 -3.21 -12.35
CA LEU A 148 2.82 -3.53 -13.78
C LEU A 148 3.69 -4.76 -14.10
N ALA A 149 4.90 -4.85 -13.53
CA ALA A 149 5.76 -6.02 -13.68
C ALA A 149 5.08 -7.29 -13.15
N TYR A 150 4.38 -7.18 -12.02
CA TYR A 150 3.61 -8.27 -11.45
C TYR A 150 2.40 -8.67 -12.31
N LEU A 151 1.71 -7.72 -12.94
CA LEU A 151 0.64 -8.03 -13.90
C LEU A 151 1.18 -8.78 -15.12
N TYR A 152 2.34 -8.38 -15.66
CA TYR A 152 2.99 -9.13 -16.74
C TYR A 152 3.30 -10.57 -16.33
N HIS A 153 3.79 -10.75 -15.09
CA HIS A 153 4.02 -12.09 -14.54
C HIS A 153 2.71 -12.90 -14.51
N LYS A 154 1.62 -12.35 -13.98
CA LYS A 154 0.33 -13.01 -13.88
C LYS A 154 -0.30 -13.33 -15.25
N ALA A 155 -0.07 -12.47 -16.24
CA ALA A 155 -0.51 -12.67 -17.63
C ALA A 155 0.40 -13.63 -18.43
N GLY A 156 1.48 -14.17 -17.83
CA GLY A 156 2.42 -15.05 -18.51
C GLY A 156 3.35 -14.36 -19.52
N MET A 157 3.43 -13.03 -19.49
CA MET A 157 4.26 -12.20 -20.36
C MET A 157 5.70 -12.08 -19.81
N SER A 158 6.44 -13.20 -19.81
CA SER A 158 7.73 -13.32 -19.11
C SER A 158 8.78 -12.31 -19.57
N GLU A 159 8.88 -12.04 -20.88
CA GLU A 159 9.85 -11.06 -21.42
C GLU A 159 9.55 -9.65 -20.91
N LYS A 160 8.27 -9.19 -21.03
CA LYS A 160 7.86 -7.89 -20.51
C LYS A 160 8.03 -7.76 -18.99
N CYS A 161 7.82 -8.85 -18.25
CA CYS A 161 8.04 -8.89 -16.80
C CYS A 161 9.52 -8.68 -16.46
N ILE A 162 10.43 -9.37 -17.14
CA ILE A 162 11.88 -9.24 -16.96
C ILE A 162 12.33 -7.81 -17.26
N ASP A 163 11.91 -7.27 -18.41
CA ASP A 163 12.26 -5.92 -18.85
C ASP A 163 11.76 -4.87 -17.85
N ALA A 164 10.52 -5.00 -17.37
CA ALA A 164 9.95 -4.10 -16.37
C ALA A 164 10.68 -4.17 -15.02
N CYS A 165 11.11 -5.37 -14.58
CA CYS A 165 11.93 -5.52 -13.38
C CYS A 165 13.30 -4.87 -13.55
N ASP A 166 13.96 -5.05 -14.69
CA ASP A 166 15.26 -4.44 -14.98
C ASP A 166 15.19 -2.92 -15.04
N GLU A 167 14.14 -2.39 -15.66
CA GLU A 167 13.87 -0.96 -15.73
C GLU A 167 13.65 -0.38 -14.31
N LEU A 168 12.84 -1.03 -13.49
CA LEU A 168 12.58 -0.61 -12.11
C LEU A 168 13.89 -0.56 -11.29
N VAL A 169 14.71 -1.61 -11.36
CA VAL A 169 16.00 -1.67 -10.68
C VAL A 169 16.96 -0.59 -11.16
N LEU A 170 16.93 -0.26 -12.45
CA LEU A 170 17.77 0.78 -13.04
C LEU A 170 17.38 2.18 -12.57
N TRP A 171 16.07 2.49 -12.53
CA TRP A 171 15.59 3.83 -12.24
C TRP A 171 15.60 4.17 -10.74
N PHE A 172 15.18 3.23 -9.90
CA PHE A 172 15.01 3.51 -8.47
C PHE A 172 16.23 3.14 -7.62
N GLY A 173 17.01 2.19 -8.09
CA GLY A 173 18.25 1.82 -7.42
C GLY A 173 18.05 1.01 -6.15
N ASP A 174 17.41 1.53 -5.11
CA ASP A 174 17.20 0.88 -3.80
C ASP A 174 15.75 1.03 -3.35
N GLY A 175 15.28 0.15 -2.48
CA GLY A 175 13.94 0.23 -1.93
C GLY A 175 13.21 -1.12 -1.90
N PRO A 176 12.06 -1.19 -1.22
CA PRO A 176 11.32 -2.45 -1.06
C PRO A 176 10.75 -2.98 -2.38
N TYR A 177 10.43 -2.12 -3.33
CA TYR A 177 9.94 -2.54 -4.64
C TYR A 177 11.08 -3.01 -5.55
N VAL A 178 12.30 -2.46 -5.40
CA VAL A 178 13.50 -2.94 -6.10
C VAL A 178 13.83 -4.36 -5.64
N GLU A 179 13.79 -4.62 -4.34
CA GLU A 179 14.01 -5.97 -3.81
C GLU A 179 12.98 -6.96 -4.38
N ARG A 180 11.69 -6.63 -4.34
CA ARG A 180 10.61 -7.47 -4.89
C ARG A 180 10.73 -7.68 -6.40
N ALA A 181 11.20 -6.67 -7.14
CA ALA A 181 11.43 -6.79 -8.58
C ALA A 181 12.58 -7.77 -8.89
N LEU A 182 13.65 -7.76 -8.08
CA LEU A 182 14.73 -8.74 -8.19
C LEU A 182 14.23 -10.16 -7.88
N GLU A 183 13.42 -10.34 -6.83
CA GLU A 183 12.77 -11.60 -6.49
C GLU A 183 11.86 -12.11 -7.62
N LEU A 184 11.05 -11.23 -8.20
CA LEU A 184 10.16 -11.55 -9.31
C LEU A 184 10.96 -11.98 -10.56
N LYS A 185 12.05 -11.28 -10.88
CA LYS A 185 12.94 -11.62 -11.99
C LYS A 185 13.60 -12.98 -11.82
N MET A 186 14.00 -13.35 -10.59
CA MET A 186 14.61 -14.65 -10.30
C MET A 186 13.71 -15.85 -10.63
N LEU A 187 12.39 -15.64 -10.74
CA LEU A 187 11.48 -16.71 -11.18
C LEU A 187 11.68 -17.12 -12.65
N TYR A 188 12.31 -16.25 -13.44
CA TYR A 188 12.49 -16.43 -14.89
C TYR A 188 13.95 -16.67 -15.29
N GLN A 189 14.88 -15.93 -14.67
CA GLN A 189 16.30 -15.99 -15.00
C GLN A 189 17.19 -15.59 -13.84
N PRO A 190 18.47 -16.04 -13.84
CA PRO A 190 19.45 -15.60 -12.85
C PRO A 190 19.68 -14.09 -12.89
N LEU A 191 19.96 -13.50 -11.74
CA LEU A 191 20.37 -12.11 -11.64
C LEU A 191 21.74 -11.88 -12.28
N THR A 192 21.99 -10.68 -12.77
CA THR A 192 23.32 -10.23 -13.12
C THR A 192 24.17 -10.09 -11.86
N LYS A 193 25.50 -10.09 -11.97
CA LYS A 193 26.41 -9.95 -10.81
C LYS A 193 26.09 -8.72 -9.97
N THR A 194 25.83 -7.58 -10.61
CA THR A 194 25.48 -6.33 -9.94
C THR A 194 24.12 -6.40 -9.22
N GLN A 195 23.16 -7.06 -9.83
CA GLN A 195 21.83 -7.28 -9.22
C GLN A 195 21.92 -8.28 -8.05
N GLU A 196 22.75 -9.32 -8.17
CA GLU A 196 23.00 -10.29 -7.10
C GLU A 196 23.68 -9.63 -5.88
N GLU A 197 24.69 -8.80 -6.11
CA GLU A 197 25.35 -8.03 -5.05
C GLU A 197 24.34 -7.11 -4.34
N LYS A 198 23.47 -6.44 -5.11
CA LYS A 198 22.43 -5.60 -4.58
C LYS A 198 21.41 -6.40 -3.76
N TYR A 199 20.92 -7.52 -4.27
CA TYR A 199 19.99 -8.39 -3.56
C TYR A 199 20.57 -8.91 -2.24
N ARG A 200 21.85 -9.29 -2.23
CA ARG A 200 22.56 -9.69 -1.01
C ARG A 200 22.61 -8.57 0.03
N SER A 201 22.76 -7.31 -0.40
CA SER A 201 22.76 -6.18 0.53
C SER A 201 21.39 -5.99 1.20
N PHE A 202 20.29 -6.23 0.50
CA PHE A 202 18.94 -6.23 1.09
C PHE A 202 18.78 -7.36 2.13
N CYS A 203 19.24 -8.58 1.81
CA CYS A 203 19.18 -9.70 2.74
C CYS A 203 20.00 -9.42 4.02
N GLN A 204 21.22 -8.89 3.88
CA GLN A 204 22.05 -8.52 5.03
C GLN A 204 21.40 -7.45 5.90
N ALA A 205 20.81 -6.41 5.29
CA ALA A 205 20.11 -5.36 6.05
C ALA A 205 18.87 -5.88 6.81
N LYS A 206 18.22 -6.93 6.33
CA LYS A 206 17.14 -7.62 7.04
C LYS A 206 17.65 -8.43 8.23
N ASP A 207 18.74 -9.17 8.04
CA ASP A 207 19.37 -9.96 9.10
C ASP A 207 19.91 -9.08 10.22
N ASP A 208 20.52 -7.94 9.88
CA ASP A 208 21.00 -6.95 10.86
C ASP A 208 19.84 -6.37 11.69
N ARG A 209 18.70 -6.06 11.05
CA ARG A 209 17.49 -5.59 11.77
C ARG A 209 16.88 -6.68 12.64
N ALA A 210 16.83 -7.93 12.16
CA ALA A 210 16.35 -9.06 12.95
C ALA A 210 17.26 -9.34 14.14
N GLY A 211 18.59 -9.17 13.99
CA GLY A 211 19.57 -9.26 15.05
C GLY A 211 19.40 -8.17 16.13
N LEU A 212 19.12 -6.92 15.73
CA LEU A 212 18.87 -5.81 16.62
C LEU A 212 17.58 -6.01 17.44
N THR A 213 16.50 -6.47 16.83
CA THR A 213 15.25 -6.78 17.54
C THR A 213 15.41 -7.92 18.54
N HIS A 214 16.29 -8.87 18.27
CA HIS A 214 16.57 -9.98 19.21
C HIS A 214 17.39 -9.52 20.44
N ILE A 215 18.31 -8.56 20.25
CA ILE A 215 19.10 -7.96 21.34
C ILE A 215 18.19 -7.12 22.26
N ASP A 216 17.30 -6.31 21.69
CA ASP A 216 16.34 -5.48 22.43
C ASP A 216 15.39 -6.33 23.28
N VAL A 217 14.91 -7.48 22.78
CA VAL A 217 14.03 -8.39 23.51
C VAL A 217 14.77 -9.06 24.68
N GLU A 218 16.03 -9.44 24.54
CA GLU A 218 16.83 -9.98 25.63
C GLU A 218 17.16 -8.91 26.71
N GLU A 219 17.37 -7.68 26.32
CA GLU A 219 17.65 -6.57 27.22
C GLU A 219 16.39 -6.15 27.98
N MET A 220 15.22 -6.11 27.34
CA MET A 220 13.91 -5.90 27.96
C MET A 220 13.52 -7.05 28.92
N ALA A 221 13.79 -8.28 28.57
CA ALA A 221 13.53 -9.42 29.44
C ALA A 221 14.37 -9.39 30.73
N ARG A 222 15.58 -8.82 30.67
CA ARG A 222 16.43 -8.58 31.86
C ARG A 222 15.94 -7.42 32.71
N ALA A 223 15.18 -6.48 32.12
CA ALA A 223 14.61 -5.34 32.84
C ALA A 223 13.28 -5.64 33.55
N GLY A 224 12.74 -6.87 33.42
CA GLY A 224 11.55 -7.34 34.15
C GLY A 224 10.21 -6.85 33.61
N GLU A 225 10.17 -6.33 32.39
CA GLU A 225 8.93 -5.96 31.71
C GLU A 225 8.31 -7.17 31.02
N THR A 226 7.02 -7.46 31.30
CA THR A 226 6.27 -8.55 30.67
C THR A 226 5.92 -8.18 29.22
N VAL A 227 6.63 -8.79 28.28
CA VAL A 227 6.31 -8.70 26.86
C VAL A 227 5.24 -9.74 26.53
N HIS A 228 4.13 -9.32 25.93
CA HIS A 228 3.17 -10.24 25.31
C HIS A 228 3.83 -10.92 24.11
N ASP A 229 3.77 -12.27 24.08
CA ASP A 229 4.36 -13.11 23.06
C ASP A 229 3.95 -12.68 21.64
N PRO A 230 4.90 -12.32 20.76
CA PRO A 230 4.60 -12.19 19.35
C PRO A 230 4.38 -13.56 18.71
N VAL A 231 3.38 -13.67 17.88
CA VAL A 231 3.05 -14.87 17.10
C VAL A 231 4.32 -15.38 16.40
N ALA A 232 4.75 -16.59 16.72
CA ALA A 232 5.95 -17.20 16.18
C ALA A 232 5.80 -17.44 14.67
N ILE A 233 6.52 -16.66 13.88
CA ILE A 233 6.71 -16.93 12.44
C ILE A 233 7.75 -18.05 12.33
N PRO A 234 7.47 -19.16 11.62
CA PRO A 234 8.41 -20.27 11.51
C PRO A 234 9.72 -19.80 10.82
N LYS A 235 10.85 -19.99 11.50
CA LYS A 235 12.19 -19.73 10.95
C LYS A 235 12.48 -20.71 9.82
N VAL A 236 12.72 -20.17 8.62
CA VAL A 236 13.40 -20.92 7.56
C VAL A 236 14.91 -20.71 7.75
N GLU A 237 15.60 -21.76 8.16
CA GLU A 237 17.08 -21.75 8.23
C GLU A 237 17.63 -21.78 6.80
N VAL A 238 18.11 -20.65 6.32
CA VAL A 238 18.82 -20.56 5.02
C VAL A 238 20.27 -20.91 5.27
N ASN A 239 20.71 -22.05 4.74
CA ASN A 239 22.11 -22.46 4.78
C ASN A 239 22.93 -21.62 3.78
N THR A 240 23.65 -20.62 4.31
CA THR A 240 24.40 -19.62 3.55
C THR A 240 25.64 -20.16 2.83
N GLU A 241 26.06 -21.42 3.07
CA GLU A 241 27.27 -21.99 2.45
C GLU A 241 27.06 -22.56 1.03
N ARG A 242 25.82 -22.66 0.56
CA ARG A 242 25.49 -23.12 -0.79
C ARG A 242 24.47 -22.20 -1.46
N PHE A 243 24.87 -20.98 -1.75
CA PHE A 243 24.09 -20.10 -2.61
C PHE A 243 24.12 -20.62 -4.06
N ASN A 244 23.19 -21.52 -4.37
CA ASN A 244 22.90 -21.92 -5.73
C ASN A 244 21.56 -21.27 -6.09
N THR A 245 21.58 -20.32 -7.04
CA THR A 245 20.42 -19.58 -7.53
C THR A 245 19.23 -20.46 -7.91
N VAL A 246 19.48 -21.71 -8.31
CA VAL A 246 18.44 -22.70 -8.64
C VAL A 246 17.65 -23.14 -7.41
N ASN A 247 18.27 -23.28 -6.24
CA ASN A 247 17.57 -23.64 -5.00
C ASN A 247 16.76 -22.49 -4.43
N LEU A 248 17.23 -21.25 -4.55
CA LEU A 248 16.51 -20.05 -4.13
C LEU A 248 15.23 -19.85 -4.95
N GLN A 249 15.27 -20.10 -6.26
CA GLN A 249 14.09 -20.07 -7.12
C GLN A 249 13.00 -21.04 -6.66
N ALA A 250 13.37 -22.24 -6.24
CA ALA A 250 12.42 -23.25 -5.77
C ALA A 250 11.78 -22.88 -4.41
N GLU A 251 12.52 -22.22 -3.52
CA GLU A 251 12.03 -21.78 -2.22
C GLU A 251 11.15 -20.54 -2.31
N ILE A 252 11.49 -19.57 -3.15
CA ILE A 252 10.65 -18.40 -3.43
C ILE A 252 9.33 -18.82 -4.07
N ALA A 253 9.37 -19.75 -5.05
CA ALA A 253 8.16 -20.28 -5.69
C ALA A 253 7.24 -20.99 -4.69
N LYS A 254 7.79 -21.68 -3.66
CA LYS A 254 7.00 -22.28 -2.58
C LYS A 254 6.37 -21.25 -1.65
N GLY A 255 7.10 -20.19 -1.30
CA GLY A 255 6.60 -19.13 -0.42
C GLY A 255 5.45 -18.34 -1.07
N MET A 256 5.50 -18.11 -2.37
CA MET A 256 4.45 -17.41 -3.12
C MET A 256 3.18 -18.25 -3.36
N GLN A 257 3.21 -19.57 -3.19
CA GLN A 257 2.02 -20.43 -3.28
C GLN A 257 1.22 -20.52 -1.96
N GLN A 258 1.75 -19.96 -0.86
CA GLN A 258 1.13 -20.01 0.47
C GLN A 258 0.50 -18.67 0.89
N ILE A 259 0.51 -17.66 0.03
CA ILE A 259 -0.17 -16.37 0.17
C ILE A 259 -1.33 -16.31 -0.82
#